data_963708fe72c120186dc83e8b98fed70a
#
_entry.id   963708fe72c120186dc83e8b98fed70a
#
_cell.length_a   1.000
_cell.length_b   1.000
_cell.length_c   1.000
_cell.angle_alpha   90.00
_cell.angle_beta   90.00
_cell.angle_gamma   90.00
#
_symmetry.space_group_name_H-M   'P 1'
#
loop_
_entity.id
_entity.type
_entity.pdbx_description
1 polymer ?
#
loop_
_entity_poly.entity_id
_entity_poly.type
_entity_poly.pdbx_seq_one_letter_code
_entity_poly.pdbx_strand_id
1 'polypeptide(L)'
;MPSKRILFISNGHGEDNHTSHVIQTLRQLCPSIEMAAMPIVGEGRAYRSLDIPIIGPTQTMPSGGFFYMKRLYMLKDFQSGLIGLTWRQLQAVLQYAPNCDLIMSTGDFVSQTFAYLTKRPFVSFISCLSALYEGQLRINPLLWHDLNSSRCLAVFTRDSYTASDLQRQGIAKARFGGIPALDRIVPTGKDLYLKPDIPAIALLPGSRMPEAARNFSLQLQLVIEIAKVMPESGFQFRAALVPNLMAQLDDIAKSQGWQLNQGILTYSPPESSAEESSLVEVRCYSDAFSDILYYSTLVIGMAGLAVDLAVAMGKPIIQIPGEGPQFTYQFAEAQTRLSGISAQTIGTKPATPEILKQAAKRVVETLEDSDYLAKCKVNGPERFGPPGASERIARFLLNSLGETE
;
A
#
# COMPACT_ATOMS: atom_id res chain seq x y z
N MET A 1 -4.27 -23.43 30.90
CA MET A 1 -4.31 -21.97 31.21
C MET A 1 -5.42 -21.36 30.39
N PRO A 2 -6.12 -20.31 30.82
CA PRO A 2 -7.09 -19.64 29.96
C PRO A 2 -6.37 -19.12 28.71
N SER A 3 -7.06 -19.20 27.57
CA SER A 3 -6.49 -18.71 26.29
C SER A 3 -6.21 -17.22 26.38
N LYS A 4 -5.04 -16.79 25.89
CA LYS A 4 -4.68 -15.37 25.82
C LYS A 4 -5.45 -14.69 24.70
N ARG A 5 -5.83 -13.43 24.91
CA ARG A 5 -6.65 -12.69 23.94
C ARG A 5 -6.01 -11.36 23.52
N ILE A 6 -5.92 -11.14 22.22
CA ILE A 6 -5.46 -9.88 21.62
C ILE A 6 -6.61 -9.20 20.89
N LEU A 7 -6.77 -7.90 21.12
CA LEU A 7 -7.64 -7.03 20.32
C LEU A 7 -6.77 -6.20 19.35
N PHE A 8 -7.08 -6.26 18.07
CA PHE A 8 -6.45 -5.46 17.01
C PHE A 8 -7.34 -4.27 16.68
N ILE A 9 -6.77 -3.07 16.70
CA ILE A 9 -7.45 -1.82 16.33
C ILE A 9 -6.70 -1.22 15.15
N SER A 10 -7.38 -0.96 14.03
CA SER A 10 -6.76 -0.43 12.81
C SER A 10 -7.54 0.75 12.26
N ASN A 11 -6.83 1.68 11.63
CA ASN A 11 -7.42 2.95 11.22
C ASN A 11 -8.04 2.93 9.83
N GLY A 12 -7.56 2.09 8.92
CA GLY A 12 -8.02 2.06 7.53
C GLY A 12 -7.65 0.79 6.79
N HIS A 13 -8.00 0.72 5.51
CA HIS A 13 -7.82 -0.50 4.69
C HIS A 13 -6.36 -0.96 4.56
N GLY A 14 -5.41 -0.03 4.47
CA GLY A 14 -3.98 -0.36 4.42
C GLY A 14 -3.51 -0.96 5.73
N GLU A 15 -3.94 -0.38 6.83
CA GLU A 15 -3.65 -0.81 8.19
C GLU A 15 -4.30 -2.16 8.51
N ASP A 16 -5.56 -2.38 8.05
CA ASP A 16 -6.23 -3.68 8.15
C ASP A 16 -5.41 -4.76 7.44
N ASN A 17 -4.88 -4.45 6.26
CA ASN A 17 -4.06 -5.38 5.49
C ASN A 17 -2.75 -5.70 6.22
N HIS A 18 -2.02 -4.71 6.72
CA HIS A 18 -0.81 -4.94 7.52
C HIS A 18 -1.10 -5.79 8.75
N THR A 19 -2.16 -5.47 9.48
CA THR A 19 -2.56 -6.19 10.70
C THR A 19 -2.98 -7.63 10.38
N SER A 20 -3.68 -7.87 9.27
CA SER A 20 -4.10 -9.20 8.86
C SER A 20 -2.92 -10.15 8.61
N HIS A 21 -1.80 -9.65 8.10
CA HIS A 21 -0.58 -10.44 7.93
C HIS A 21 0.07 -10.81 9.28
N VAL A 22 0.08 -9.88 10.24
CA VAL A 22 0.52 -10.18 11.61
C VAL A 22 -0.37 -11.24 12.26
N ILE A 23 -1.70 -11.12 12.11
CA ILE A 23 -2.68 -12.10 12.60
C ILE A 23 -2.45 -13.49 12.02
N GLN A 24 -2.21 -13.60 10.70
CA GLN A 24 -1.92 -14.89 10.06
C GLN A 24 -0.66 -15.53 10.63
N THR A 25 0.39 -14.73 10.84
CA THR A 25 1.63 -15.22 11.45
C THR A 25 1.44 -15.63 12.91
N LEU A 26 0.69 -14.84 13.70
CA LEU A 26 0.34 -15.22 15.07
C LEU A 26 -0.43 -16.56 15.14
N ARG A 27 -1.39 -16.76 14.23
CA ARG A 27 -2.17 -18.00 14.15
C ARG A 27 -1.31 -19.22 13.82
N GLN A 28 -0.24 -19.02 13.03
CA GLN A 28 0.73 -20.06 12.72
C GLN A 28 1.64 -20.38 13.90
N LEU A 29 2.11 -19.33 14.60
CA LEU A 29 3.03 -19.49 15.73
C LEU A 29 2.33 -19.97 17.02
N CYS A 30 1.12 -19.50 17.28
CA CYS A 30 0.35 -19.88 18.47
C CYS A 30 -1.16 -19.95 18.14
N PRO A 31 -1.66 -21.12 17.69
CA PRO A 31 -3.06 -21.31 17.30
C PRO A 31 -4.08 -21.11 18.41
N SER A 32 -3.65 -21.19 19.69
CA SER A 32 -4.52 -21.06 20.86
C SER A 32 -4.89 -19.61 21.23
N ILE A 33 -4.24 -18.61 20.61
CA ILE A 33 -4.53 -17.21 20.89
C ILE A 33 -5.89 -16.82 20.32
N GLU A 34 -6.73 -16.26 21.17
CA GLU A 34 -7.98 -15.66 20.75
C GLU A 34 -7.73 -14.25 20.19
N MET A 35 -8.33 -13.95 19.06
CA MET A 35 -8.14 -12.68 18.35
C MET A 35 -9.46 -12.06 17.98
N ALA A 36 -9.57 -10.73 18.12
CA ALA A 36 -10.70 -9.94 17.65
C ALA A 36 -10.19 -8.64 17.04
N ALA A 37 -10.99 -7.97 16.21
CA ALA A 37 -10.59 -6.76 15.52
C ALA A 37 -11.63 -5.64 15.62
N MET A 38 -11.14 -4.40 15.58
CA MET A 38 -11.91 -3.16 15.43
C MET A 38 -11.34 -2.32 14.30
N PRO A 39 -11.82 -2.48 13.06
CA PRO A 39 -11.52 -1.54 11.98
C PRO A 39 -12.30 -0.25 12.18
N ILE A 40 -11.60 0.88 12.32
CA ILE A 40 -12.22 2.20 12.55
C ILE A 40 -12.85 2.73 11.26
N VAL A 41 -12.14 2.58 10.13
CA VAL A 41 -12.61 3.01 8.81
C VAL A 41 -12.78 1.80 7.90
N GLY A 42 -13.96 1.70 7.26
CA GLY A 42 -14.27 0.59 6.36
C GLY A 42 -14.95 -0.59 7.04
N GLU A 43 -15.10 -1.68 6.31
CA GLU A 43 -15.86 -2.86 6.74
C GLU A 43 -14.98 -3.98 7.34
N GLY A 44 -13.67 -3.77 7.42
CA GLY A 44 -12.74 -4.77 7.93
C GLY A 44 -12.67 -6.05 7.08
N ARG A 45 -12.71 -5.91 5.75
CA ARG A 45 -12.70 -7.07 4.82
C ARG A 45 -11.50 -7.99 5.04
N ALA A 46 -10.32 -7.42 5.34
CA ALA A 46 -9.12 -8.20 5.61
C ALA A 46 -9.25 -9.11 6.86
N TYR A 47 -10.01 -8.67 7.86
CA TYR A 47 -10.29 -9.49 9.05
C TYR A 47 -11.38 -10.54 8.78
N ARG A 48 -12.44 -10.16 8.07
CA ARG A 48 -13.52 -11.10 7.69
C ARG A 48 -13.01 -12.26 6.85
N SER A 49 -12.08 -12.00 5.92
CA SER A 49 -11.45 -13.06 5.11
C SER A 49 -10.59 -14.05 5.91
N LEU A 50 -10.27 -13.71 7.15
CA LEU A 50 -9.53 -14.53 8.11
C LEU A 50 -10.43 -15.07 9.23
N ASP A 51 -11.75 -14.91 9.14
CA ASP A 51 -12.71 -15.28 10.18
C ASP A 51 -12.38 -14.68 11.56
N ILE A 52 -11.86 -13.43 11.57
CA ILE A 52 -11.60 -12.69 12.80
C ILE A 52 -12.87 -11.93 13.22
N PRO A 53 -13.38 -12.13 14.44
CA PRO A 53 -14.54 -11.41 14.95
C PRO A 53 -14.32 -9.90 14.98
N ILE A 54 -15.29 -9.14 14.46
CA ILE A 54 -15.30 -7.67 14.53
C ILE A 54 -16.21 -7.27 15.69
N ILE A 55 -15.67 -6.48 16.64
CA ILE A 55 -16.33 -6.20 17.92
C ILE A 55 -17.26 -4.98 17.94
N GLY A 56 -17.34 -4.22 16.86
CA GLY A 56 -18.13 -2.98 16.87
C GLY A 56 -18.72 -2.63 15.50
N PRO A 57 -19.43 -1.50 15.42
CA PRO A 57 -20.02 -1.06 14.17
C PRO A 57 -18.96 -0.67 13.15
N THR A 58 -19.18 -1.10 11.92
CA THR A 58 -18.32 -0.78 10.77
C THR A 58 -19.13 -0.04 9.71
N GLN A 59 -18.51 0.95 9.08
CA GLN A 59 -19.15 1.71 8.00
C GLN A 59 -18.10 2.20 7.01
N THR A 60 -18.42 2.16 5.71
CA THR A 60 -17.60 2.79 4.68
C THR A 60 -17.83 4.29 4.69
N MET A 61 -16.75 5.08 4.81
CA MET A 61 -16.80 6.54 4.79
C MET A 61 -16.50 7.09 3.38
N PRO A 62 -17.13 8.21 2.97
CA PRO A 62 -16.90 8.84 1.68
C PRO A 62 -15.44 9.24 1.43
N SER A 63 -14.69 9.62 2.49
CA SER A 63 -13.26 9.98 2.39
C SER A 63 -12.34 8.77 2.29
N GLY A 64 -12.82 7.56 2.61
CA GLY A 64 -11.98 6.37 2.73
C GLY A 64 -10.89 6.48 3.80
N GLY A 65 -11.01 7.43 4.77
CA GLY A 65 -10.07 7.61 5.89
C GLY A 65 -8.93 8.60 5.65
N PHE A 66 -8.88 9.29 4.51
CA PHE A 66 -7.83 10.29 4.23
C PHE A 66 -8.20 11.69 4.74
N PHE A 67 -8.03 11.92 6.02
CA PHE A 67 -8.33 13.22 6.66
C PHE A 67 -7.34 14.35 6.27
N TYR A 68 -6.15 14.00 5.78
CA TYR A 68 -5.07 14.96 5.53
C TYR A 68 -5.20 15.73 4.21
N MET A 69 -6.04 15.29 3.26
CA MET A 69 -5.94 15.79 1.89
C MET A 69 -6.94 16.88 1.47
N LYS A 70 -8.11 17.04 2.09
CA LYS A 70 -9.01 18.21 1.81
C LYS A 70 -10.03 18.45 2.93
N ARG A 71 -10.10 19.70 3.45
CA ARG A 71 -11.11 20.16 4.42
C ARG A 71 -12.58 19.93 3.99
N LEU A 72 -12.84 19.89 2.69
CA LEU A 72 -14.17 19.64 2.13
C LEU A 72 -14.70 18.22 2.34
N TYR A 73 -13.81 17.20 2.37
CA TYR A 73 -14.21 15.81 2.66
C TYR A 73 -14.50 15.62 4.14
N MET A 74 -13.79 16.33 5.02
CA MET A 74 -14.10 16.34 6.46
C MET A 74 -15.53 16.80 6.74
N LEU A 75 -16.01 17.86 6.06
CA LEU A 75 -17.39 18.35 6.24
C LEU A 75 -18.42 17.30 5.81
N LYS A 76 -18.18 16.56 4.74
CA LYS A 76 -19.08 15.47 4.30
C LYS A 76 -19.06 14.29 5.26
N ASP A 77 -17.91 13.93 5.82
CA ASP A 77 -17.80 12.85 6.81
C ASP A 77 -18.46 13.25 8.13
N PHE A 78 -18.35 14.52 8.56
CA PHE A 78 -19.09 15.06 9.71
C PHE A 78 -20.62 14.95 9.50
N GLN A 79 -21.12 15.28 8.30
CA GLN A 79 -22.55 15.16 7.96
C GLN A 79 -23.02 13.71 7.86
N SER A 80 -22.13 12.75 7.54
CA SER A 80 -22.42 11.32 7.47
C SER A 80 -22.39 10.61 8.84
N GLY A 81 -22.25 11.35 9.95
CA GLY A 81 -22.32 10.79 11.30
C GLY A 81 -21.01 10.21 11.82
N LEU A 82 -19.86 10.64 11.29
CA LEU A 82 -18.53 10.20 11.70
C LEU A 82 -18.33 10.23 13.22
N ILE A 83 -18.69 11.33 13.90
CA ILE A 83 -18.50 11.45 15.35
C ILE A 83 -19.31 10.39 16.09
N GLY A 84 -20.57 10.19 15.72
CA GLY A 84 -21.44 9.20 16.35
C GLY A 84 -20.94 7.76 16.11
N LEU A 85 -20.40 7.48 14.93
CA LEU A 85 -19.80 6.19 14.63
C LEU A 85 -18.54 5.96 15.46
N THR A 86 -17.60 6.93 15.45
CA THR A 86 -16.34 6.85 16.21
C THR A 86 -16.59 6.68 17.70
N TRP A 87 -17.61 7.37 18.25
CA TRP A 87 -18.01 7.21 19.63
C TRP A 87 -18.53 5.80 19.94
N ARG A 88 -19.42 5.24 19.10
CA ARG A 88 -19.90 3.86 19.26
C ARG A 88 -18.80 2.83 19.14
N GLN A 89 -17.84 3.06 18.24
CA GLN A 89 -16.65 2.22 18.07
C GLN A 89 -15.78 2.26 19.34
N LEU A 90 -15.52 3.44 19.87
CA LEU A 90 -14.78 3.57 21.13
C LEU A 90 -15.50 2.85 22.28
N GLN A 91 -16.82 3.01 22.40
CA GLN A 91 -17.60 2.29 23.42
C GLN A 91 -17.47 0.78 23.28
N ALA A 92 -17.56 0.23 22.05
CA ALA A 92 -17.38 -1.20 21.80
C ALA A 92 -15.97 -1.68 22.20
N VAL A 93 -14.92 -0.90 21.87
CA VAL A 93 -13.55 -1.18 22.29
C VAL A 93 -13.41 -1.21 23.80
N LEU A 94 -13.96 -0.17 24.51
CA LEU A 94 -13.86 -0.09 25.96
C LEU A 94 -14.65 -1.19 26.69
N GLN A 95 -15.76 -1.65 26.11
CA GLN A 95 -16.54 -2.77 26.66
C GLN A 95 -15.84 -4.12 26.44
N TYR A 96 -15.15 -4.32 25.33
CA TYR A 96 -14.48 -5.56 25.00
C TYR A 96 -13.09 -5.70 25.65
N ALA A 97 -12.36 -4.59 25.78
CA ALA A 97 -10.97 -4.57 26.23
C ALA A 97 -10.71 -5.21 27.62
N PRO A 98 -11.62 -5.20 28.62
CA PRO A 98 -11.41 -5.90 29.89
C PRO A 98 -11.15 -7.41 29.74
N ASN A 99 -11.62 -8.01 28.65
CA ASN A 99 -11.42 -9.43 28.36
C ASN A 99 -10.11 -9.70 27.59
N CYS A 100 -9.31 -8.68 27.28
CA CYS A 100 -8.09 -8.80 26.50
C CYS A 100 -6.85 -8.71 27.39
N ASP A 101 -5.83 -9.49 27.08
CA ASP A 101 -4.51 -9.43 27.73
C ASP A 101 -3.64 -8.36 27.10
N LEU A 102 -3.80 -8.12 25.79
CA LEU A 102 -3.00 -7.19 25.02
C LEU A 102 -3.83 -6.52 23.91
N ILE A 103 -3.51 -5.28 23.60
CA ILE A 103 -4.07 -4.55 22.46
C ILE A 103 -2.95 -4.29 21.44
N MET A 104 -3.21 -4.48 20.16
CA MET A 104 -2.34 -3.97 19.09
C MET A 104 -3.09 -2.91 18.30
N SER A 105 -2.52 -1.71 18.21
CA SER A 105 -3.07 -0.62 17.39
C SER A 105 -2.20 -0.39 16.16
N THR A 106 -2.84 -0.32 14.99
CA THR A 106 -2.17 -0.08 13.71
C THR A 106 -2.75 1.17 13.05
N GLY A 107 -1.90 2.13 12.73
CA GLY A 107 -2.30 3.34 12.01
C GLY A 107 -1.80 4.62 12.62
N ASP A 108 -2.66 5.64 12.56
CA ASP A 108 -2.37 6.97 13.05
C ASP A 108 -2.86 7.21 14.50
N PHE A 109 -2.96 8.48 14.86
CA PHE A 109 -3.39 8.97 16.15
C PHE A 109 -4.71 8.33 16.69
N VAL A 110 -5.73 8.11 15.85
CA VAL A 110 -7.05 7.67 16.36
C VAL A 110 -6.98 6.25 16.92
N SER A 111 -6.38 5.31 16.21
CA SER A 111 -6.21 3.93 16.67
C SER A 111 -5.33 3.84 17.91
N GLN A 112 -4.29 4.68 18.01
CA GLN A 112 -3.39 4.73 19.16
C GLN A 112 -4.10 5.25 20.41
N THR A 113 -4.89 6.30 20.28
CA THR A 113 -5.68 6.85 21.40
C THR A 113 -6.74 5.84 21.86
N PHE A 114 -7.38 5.12 20.95
CA PHE A 114 -8.32 4.04 21.35
C PHE A 114 -7.61 2.99 22.19
N ALA A 115 -6.43 2.50 21.76
CA ALA A 115 -5.65 1.54 22.53
C ALA A 115 -5.26 2.10 23.91
N TYR A 116 -4.80 3.35 24.00
CA TYR A 116 -4.46 4.00 25.26
C TYR A 116 -5.66 4.06 26.23
N LEU A 117 -6.85 4.41 25.73
CA LEU A 117 -8.06 4.57 26.54
C LEU A 117 -8.57 3.23 27.10
N THR A 118 -8.22 2.08 26.52
CA THR A 118 -8.58 0.75 27.07
C THR A 118 -7.99 0.48 28.45
N LYS A 119 -6.97 1.21 28.87
CA LYS A 119 -6.18 1.00 30.09
C LYS A 119 -5.46 -0.36 30.15
N ARG A 120 -5.39 -1.09 29.04
CA ARG A 120 -4.66 -2.36 28.89
C ARG A 120 -3.23 -2.13 28.39
N PRO A 121 -2.31 -3.08 28.58
CA PRO A 121 -1.04 -3.08 27.85
C PRO A 121 -1.31 -3.04 26.35
N PHE A 122 -0.51 -2.28 25.60
CA PHE A 122 -0.69 -2.19 24.16
C PHE A 122 0.63 -2.05 23.41
N VAL A 123 0.61 -2.47 22.17
CA VAL A 123 1.67 -2.30 21.16
C VAL A 123 1.14 -1.40 20.06
N SER A 124 1.91 -0.40 19.68
CA SER A 124 1.60 0.54 18.62
C SER A 124 2.35 0.16 17.34
N PHE A 125 1.69 0.22 16.19
CA PHE A 125 2.33 0.13 14.88
C PHE A 125 1.94 1.35 14.02
N ILE A 126 2.89 2.26 13.84
CA ILE A 126 2.75 3.43 12.97
C ILE A 126 3.12 3.00 11.54
N SER A 127 2.12 2.58 10.77
CA SER A 127 2.31 1.97 9.45
C SER A 127 2.17 2.96 8.28
N CYS A 128 1.35 4.01 8.44
CA CYS A 128 1.02 4.96 7.37
C CYS A 128 1.86 6.24 7.39
N LEU A 129 2.48 6.56 8.51
CA LEU A 129 3.31 7.76 8.68
C LEU A 129 4.79 7.40 8.64
N SER A 130 5.60 8.30 8.08
CA SER A 130 7.05 8.13 8.02
C SER A 130 7.75 9.49 8.12
N ALA A 131 8.84 9.53 8.87
CA ALA A 131 9.73 10.68 8.93
C ALA A 131 10.44 10.94 7.58
N LEU A 132 10.50 9.94 6.69
CA LEU A 132 11.06 10.09 5.35
C LEU A 132 10.28 11.07 4.45
N TYR A 133 9.00 11.36 4.78
CA TYR A 133 8.23 12.36 4.04
C TYR A 133 8.75 13.78 4.19
N GLU A 134 9.15 14.18 5.42
CA GLU A 134 9.52 15.56 5.76
C GLU A 134 10.81 15.65 6.59
N GLY A 135 11.58 14.56 6.72
CA GLY A 135 12.80 14.48 7.54
C GLY A 135 12.52 14.25 9.03
N GLN A 136 11.32 14.54 9.51
CA GLN A 136 10.87 14.33 10.88
C GLN A 136 9.38 13.94 10.89
N LEU A 137 9.01 13.00 11.74
CA LEU A 137 7.60 12.66 11.97
C LEU A 137 6.99 13.66 12.96
N ARG A 138 6.04 14.45 12.50
CA ARG A 138 5.29 15.36 13.37
C ARG A 138 4.26 14.60 14.18
N ILE A 139 4.49 14.46 15.47
CA ILE A 139 3.54 13.88 16.42
C ILE A 139 2.93 14.98 17.30
N ASN A 140 1.62 14.89 17.55
CA ASN A 140 0.97 15.82 18.44
C ASN A 140 1.22 15.44 19.93
N PRO A 141 1.05 16.38 20.88
CA PRO A 141 1.33 16.11 22.30
C PRO A 141 0.53 14.95 22.89
N LEU A 142 -0.69 14.72 22.41
CA LEU A 142 -1.54 13.64 22.91
C LEU A 142 -0.99 12.28 22.45
N LEU A 143 -0.63 12.16 21.17
CA LEU A 143 0.01 10.93 20.65
C LEU A 143 1.35 10.68 21.35
N TRP A 144 2.15 11.73 21.57
CA TRP A 144 3.39 11.62 22.33
C TRP A 144 3.16 11.08 23.75
N HIS A 145 2.15 11.60 24.44
CA HIS A 145 1.76 11.14 25.77
C HIS A 145 1.33 9.65 25.74
N ASP A 146 0.46 9.27 24.82
CA ASP A 146 -0.06 7.90 24.69
C ASP A 146 1.08 6.89 24.45
N LEU A 147 1.99 7.22 23.54
CA LEU A 147 3.14 6.35 23.18
C LEU A 147 4.19 6.26 24.30
N ASN A 148 4.34 7.29 25.13
CA ASN A 148 5.24 7.26 26.30
C ASN A 148 4.64 6.60 27.54
N SER A 149 3.34 6.28 27.53
CA SER A 149 2.69 5.58 28.64
C SER A 149 3.42 4.30 29.00
N SER A 150 3.49 3.97 30.31
CA SER A 150 4.04 2.68 30.78
C SER A 150 3.30 1.46 30.21
N ARG A 151 2.05 1.64 29.79
CA ARG A 151 1.22 0.60 29.16
C ARG A 151 1.55 0.38 27.68
N CYS A 152 2.17 1.33 27.01
CA CYS A 152 2.71 1.13 25.67
C CYS A 152 4.00 0.31 25.78
N LEU A 153 4.00 -0.92 25.28
CA LEU A 153 5.12 -1.85 25.40
C LEU A 153 6.17 -1.63 24.30
N ALA A 154 5.72 -1.26 23.09
CA ALA A 154 6.57 -0.95 21.95
C ALA A 154 5.83 -0.06 20.95
N VAL A 155 6.60 0.69 20.16
CA VAL A 155 6.12 1.48 19.03
C VAL A 155 6.87 1.00 17.78
N PHE A 156 6.22 0.15 16.99
CA PHE A 156 6.77 -0.28 15.72
C PHE A 156 6.55 0.78 14.64
N THR A 157 7.51 0.91 13.74
CA THR A 157 7.44 1.80 12.58
C THR A 157 7.71 1.03 11.30
N ARG A 158 7.24 1.57 10.18
CA ARG A 158 7.41 0.95 8.86
C ARG A 158 8.86 0.99 8.35
N ASP A 159 9.66 1.93 8.83
CA ASP A 159 11.05 2.12 8.44
C ASP A 159 11.93 2.46 9.66
N SER A 160 13.22 2.18 9.55
CA SER A 160 14.20 2.39 10.62
C SER A 160 14.49 3.86 10.89
N TYR A 161 14.39 4.72 9.85
CA TYR A 161 14.59 6.15 10.00
C TYR A 161 13.52 6.77 10.90
N THR A 162 12.26 6.39 10.72
CA THR A 162 11.14 6.82 11.58
C THR A 162 11.32 6.31 13.02
N ALA A 163 11.78 5.07 13.21
CA ALA A 163 12.07 4.57 14.55
C ALA A 163 13.14 5.45 15.27
N SER A 164 14.21 5.72 14.58
CA SER A 164 15.31 6.56 15.10
C SER A 164 14.86 8.01 15.35
N ASP A 165 13.99 8.55 14.49
CA ASP A 165 13.42 9.89 14.65
C ASP A 165 12.53 9.97 15.91
N LEU A 166 11.65 9.01 16.11
CA LEU A 166 10.80 8.94 17.31
C LEU A 166 11.61 8.76 18.59
N GLN A 167 12.71 8.00 18.55
CA GLN A 167 13.63 7.89 19.69
C GLN A 167 14.26 9.24 20.03
N ARG A 168 14.72 10.01 19.02
CA ARG A 168 15.23 11.38 19.23
C ARG A 168 14.18 12.33 19.81
N GLN A 169 12.89 12.09 19.51
CA GLN A 169 11.78 12.84 20.08
C GLN A 169 11.36 12.35 21.48
N GLY A 170 12.12 11.43 22.09
CA GLY A 170 11.88 10.93 23.44
C GLY A 170 10.98 9.71 23.54
N ILE A 171 10.60 9.07 22.43
CA ILE A 171 9.86 7.80 22.44
C ILE A 171 10.86 6.64 22.36
N ALA A 172 11.50 6.34 23.50
CA ALA A 172 12.55 5.33 23.60
C ALA A 172 12.12 3.91 23.18
N LYS A 173 10.81 3.62 23.20
CA LYS A 173 10.23 2.32 22.84
C LYS A 173 10.03 2.15 21.32
N ALA A 174 10.34 3.18 20.53
CA ALA A 174 10.25 3.11 19.07
C ALA A 174 11.27 2.11 18.53
N ARG A 175 10.83 1.27 17.58
CA ARG A 175 11.65 0.25 16.94
C ARG A 175 11.19 -0.04 15.52
N PHE A 176 12.10 -0.52 14.72
CA PHE A 176 11.79 -0.96 13.36
C PHE A 176 10.86 -2.17 13.37
N GLY A 177 9.74 -2.07 12.65
CA GLY A 177 8.79 -3.14 12.39
C GLY A 177 8.90 -3.66 10.96
N GLY A 178 8.95 -2.76 10.00
CA GLY A 178 8.92 -3.05 8.57
C GLY A 178 7.51 -3.02 7.98
N ILE A 179 7.35 -3.60 6.80
CA ILE A 179 6.08 -3.64 6.06
C ILE A 179 5.54 -5.07 6.03
N PRO A 180 4.55 -5.45 6.87
CA PRO A 180 3.99 -6.81 6.90
C PRO A 180 3.50 -7.34 5.55
N ALA A 181 2.96 -6.45 4.70
CA ALA A 181 2.50 -6.83 3.36
C ALA A 181 3.64 -7.31 2.45
N LEU A 182 4.90 -6.89 2.70
CA LEU A 182 6.06 -7.33 1.93
C LEU A 182 6.33 -8.84 2.10
N ASP A 183 6.01 -9.40 3.27
CA ASP A 183 6.23 -10.80 3.58
C ASP A 183 5.37 -11.74 2.72
N ARG A 184 4.37 -11.21 2.04
CA ARG A 184 3.44 -11.95 1.18
C ARG A 184 3.71 -11.77 -0.31
N ILE A 185 4.71 -10.97 -0.67
CA ILE A 185 5.13 -10.84 -2.07
C ILE A 185 6.02 -12.01 -2.43
N VAL A 186 5.39 -13.16 -2.59
CA VAL A 186 6.03 -14.41 -3.01
C VAL A 186 5.38 -14.83 -4.33
N PRO A 187 6.19 -15.18 -5.36
CA PRO A 187 5.65 -15.68 -6.61
C PRO A 187 4.75 -16.89 -6.39
N THR A 188 3.58 -16.89 -7.01
CA THR A 188 2.62 -18.00 -6.91
C THR A 188 2.83 -19.04 -8.01
N GLY A 189 3.68 -18.73 -9.00
CA GLY A 189 3.91 -19.54 -10.18
C GLY A 189 2.88 -19.28 -11.29
N LYS A 190 2.11 -18.19 -11.18
CA LYS A 190 1.20 -17.78 -12.25
C LYS A 190 1.96 -17.49 -13.54
N ASP A 191 1.55 -18.13 -14.62
CA ASP A 191 2.14 -17.85 -15.94
C ASP A 191 1.77 -16.43 -16.39
N LEU A 192 2.77 -15.59 -16.50
CA LEU A 192 2.66 -14.23 -17.04
C LEU A 192 2.97 -14.17 -18.54
N TYR A 193 3.29 -15.30 -19.16
CA TYR A 193 3.72 -15.40 -20.57
C TYR A 193 4.87 -14.43 -20.89
N LEU A 194 5.87 -14.38 -20.02
CA LEU A 194 7.04 -13.52 -20.20
C LEU A 194 8.00 -14.17 -21.20
N LYS A 195 8.48 -13.34 -22.13
CA LYS A 195 9.56 -13.71 -23.02
C LYS A 195 10.89 -13.46 -22.31
N PRO A 196 11.85 -14.41 -22.36
CA PRO A 196 13.19 -14.17 -21.83
C PRO A 196 13.82 -12.92 -22.49
N ASP A 197 14.72 -12.26 -21.76
CA ASP A 197 15.53 -11.13 -22.22
C ASP A 197 14.76 -9.86 -22.62
N ILE A 198 13.43 -9.85 -22.54
CA ILE A 198 12.61 -8.66 -22.76
C ILE A 198 12.16 -8.08 -21.41
N PRO A 199 12.52 -6.84 -21.08
CA PRO A 199 12.13 -6.24 -19.81
C PRO A 199 10.61 -6.19 -19.62
N ALA A 200 10.14 -6.61 -18.44
CA ALA A 200 8.74 -6.54 -18.08
C ALA A 200 8.45 -5.25 -17.28
N ILE A 201 7.43 -4.53 -17.70
CA ILE A 201 6.95 -3.31 -17.06
C ILE A 201 5.60 -3.62 -16.37
N ALA A 202 5.55 -3.43 -15.06
CA ALA A 202 4.30 -3.56 -14.31
C ALA A 202 3.47 -2.28 -14.39
N LEU A 203 2.16 -2.41 -14.57
CA LEU A 203 1.19 -1.32 -14.49
C LEU A 203 0.37 -1.47 -13.21
N LEU A 204 0.47 -0.49 -12.30
CA LEU A 204 -0.22 -0.47 -11.03
C LEU A 204 -1.12 0.78 -10.92
N PRO A 205 -2.37 0.73 -11.40
CA PRO A 205 -3.26 1.90 -11.43
C PRO A 205 -3.87 2.25 -10.07
N GLY A 206 -3.68 1.39 -9.07
CA GLY A 206 -4.31 1.51 -7.76
C GLY A 206 -5.54 0.60 -7.61
N SER A 207 -6.19 0.69 -6.44
CA SER A 207 -7.27 -0.24 -6.06
C SER A 207 -8.63 0.44 -5.83
N ARG A 208 -8.68 1.76 -5.74
CA ARG A 208 -9.90 2.50 -5.37
C ARG A 208 -10.63 3.02 -6.60
N MET A 209 -11.87 2.57 -6.75
CA MET A 209 -12.75 3.03 -7.82
C MET A 209 -13.43 4.37 -7.46
N PRO A 210 -13.71 5.26 -8.42
CA PRO A 210 -13.47 5.14 -9.87
C PRO A 210 -12.06 5.60 -10.30
N GLU A 211 -11.20 6.00 -9.37
CA GLU A 211 -9.89 6.60 -9.67
C GLU A 211 -8.96 5.60 -10.37
N ALA A 212 -8.95 4.34 -9.93
CA ALA A 212 -8.14 3.29 -10.55
C ALA A 212 -8.45 3.11 -12.05
N ALA A 213 -9.71 3.26 -12.46
CA ALA A 213 -10.09 3.21 -13.87
C ALA A 213 -9.50 4.38 -14.68
N ARG A 214 -9.55 5.62 -14.15
CA ARG A 214 -8.92 6.79 -14.77
C ARG A 214 -7.41 6.65 -14.86
N ASN A 215 -6.78 6.17 -13.78
CA ASN A 215 -5.35 5.93 -13.74
C ASN A 215 -4.93 4.86 -14.74
N PHE A 216 -5.71 3.78 -14.88
CA PHE A 216 -5.41 2.74 -15.86
C PHE A 216 -5.54 3.26 -17.29
N SER A 217 -6.55 4.08 -17.60
CA SER A 217 -6.66 4.76 -18.89
C SER A 217 -5.43 5.61 -19.20
N LEU A 218 -4.90 6.37 -18.21
CA LEU A 218 -3.65 7.12 -18.38
C LEU A 218 -2.44 6.21 -18.61
N GLN A 219 -2.36 5.08 -17.91
CA GLN A 219 -1.29 4.12 -18.11
C GLN A 219 -1.35 3.48 -19.49
N LEU A 220 -2.53 3.18 -20.03
CA LEU A 220 -2.68 2.70 -21.41
C LEU A 220 -2.24 3.74 -22.44
N GLN A 221 -2.55 5.02 -22.24
CA GLN A 221 -2.04 6.11 -23.09
C GLN A 221 -0.50 6.21 -22.99
N LEU A 222 0.06 6.08 -21.79
CA LEU A 222 1.52 6.06 -21.61
C LEU A 222 2.16 4.85 -22.32
N VAL A 223 1.54 3.67 -22.29
CA VAL A 223 2.02 2.48 -23.01
C VAL A 223 2.09 2.75 -24.51
N ILE A 224 1.12 3.45 -25.10
CA ILE A 224 1.14 3.86 -26.51
C ILE A 224 2.34 4.79 -26.79
N GLU A 225 2.61 5.76 -25.90
CA GLU A 225 3.76 6.66 -26.08
C GLU A 225 5.11 5.93 -25.88
N ILE A 226 5.18 4.94 -24.98
CA ILE A 226 6.37 4.09 -24.83
C ILE A 226 6.62 3.28 -26.11
N ALA A 227 5.57 2.72 -26.70
CA ALA A 227 5.70 1.93 -27.92
C ALA A 227 6.31 2.70 -29.11
N LYS A 228 6.15 4.02 -29.13
CA LYS A 228 6.73 4.90 -30.18
C LYS A 228 8.24 5.13 -30.00
N VAL A 229 8.78 4.91 -28.81
CA VAL A 229 10.16 5.26 -28.46
C VAL A 229 10.95 4.07 -27.89
N MET A 230 10.32 2.89 -27.76
CA MET A 230 10.98 1.71 -27.23
C MET A 230 11.99 1.14 -28.27
N PRO A 231 13.04 0.44 -27.80
CA PRO A 231 13.99 -0.24 -28.68
C PRO A 231 13.34 -1.39 -29.48
N GLU A 232 13.97 -1.85 -30.53
CA GLU A 232 13.47 -2.98 -31.35
C GLU A 232 13.24 -4.27 -30.53
N SER A 233 14.04 -4.50 -29.48
CA SER A 233 13.84 -5.62 -28.55
C SER A 233 12.47 -5.57 -27.81
N GLY A 234 11.86 -4.38 -27.76
CA GLY A 234 10.54 -4.16 -27.16
C GLY A 234 10.51 -4.23 -25.64
N PHE A 235 9.30 -4.04 -25.09
CA PHE A 235 8.97 -4.22 -23.68
C PHE A 235 7.73 -5.10 -23.54
N GLN A 236 7.53 -5.70 -22.37
CA GLN A 236 6.36 -6.49 -22.03
C GLN A 236 5.58 -5.81 -20.93
N PHE A 237 4.28 -5.60 -21.11
CA PHE A 237 3.44 -4.93 -20.13
C PHE A 237 2.54 -5.92 -19.40
N ARG A 238 2.54 -5.86 -18.07
CA ARG A 238 1.67 -6.68 -17.19
C ARG A 238 0.95 -5.77 -16.21
N ALA A 239 -0.38 -5.79 -16.24
CA ALA A 239 -1.20 -4.96 -15.38
C ALA A 239 -1.77 -5.80 -14.22
N ALA A 240 -1.55 -5.34 -12.98
CA ALA A 240 -2.19 -5.90 -11.80
C ALA A 240 -3.43 -5.05 -11.45
N LEU A 241 -4.61 -5.60 -11.68
CA LEU A 241 -5.89 -4.93 -11.54
C LEU A 241 -6.70 -5.55 -10.40
N VAL A 242 -7.44 -4.71 -9.66
CA VAL A 242 -8.43 -5.23 -8.70
C VAL A 242 -9.65 -5.80 -9.45
N PRO A 243 -10.40 -6.76 -8.86
CA PRO A 243 -11.54 -7.40 -9.55
C PRO A 243 -12.58 -6.42 -10.10
N ASN A 244 -12.89 -5.34 -9.36
CA ASN A 244 -13.84 -4.32 -9.81
C ASN A 244 -13.33 -3.53 -11.02
N LEU A 245 -12.03 -3.34 -11.17
CA LEU A 245 -11.44 -2.70 -12.34
C LEU A 245 -11.37 -3.68 -13.52
N MET A 246 -11.04 -4.94 -13.25
CA MET A 246 -11.07 -5.99 -14.26
C MET A 246 -12.45 -6.15 -14.89
N ALA A 247 -13.52 -6.00 -14.11
CA ALA A 247 -14.89 -6.05 -14.61
C ALA A 247 -15.26 -4.86 -15.55
N GLN A 248 -14.51 -3.75 -15.52
CA GLN A 248 -14.71 -2.58 -16.38
C GLN A 248 -13.73 -2.54 -17.58
N LEU A 249 -12.95 -3.59 -17.77
CA LEU A 249 -11.84 -3.60 -18.73
C LEU A 249 -12.32 -3.40 -20.17
N ASP A 250 -13.49 -3.95 -20.53
CA ASP A 250 -14.06 -3.81 -21.87
C ASP A 250 -14.46 -2.36 -22.18
N ASP A 251 -15.08 -1.67 -21.24
CA ASP A 251 -15.46 -0.25 -21.39
C ASP A 251 -14.23 0.64 -21.50
N ILE A 252 -13.20 0.36 -20.68
CA ILE A 252 -11.93 1.10 -20.73
C ILE A 252 -11.23 0.85 -22.06
N ALA A 253 -11.15 -0.38 -22.52
CA ALA A 253 -10.55 -0.75 -23.80
C ALA A 253 -11.19 0.02 -24.95
N LYS A 254 -12.52 -0.06 -25.06
CA LYS A 254 -13.29 0.65 -26.10
C LYS A 254 -13.07 2.16 -26.06
N SER A 255 -13.08 2.77 -24.88
CA SER A 255 -12.89 4.22 -24.72
C SER A 255 -11.49 4.70 -25.12
N GLN A 256 -10.49 3.84 -25.07
CA GLN A 256 -9.08 4.14 -25.37
C GLN A 256 -8.61 3.57 -26.73
N GLY A 257 -9.53 2.99 -27.52
CA GLY A 257 -9.20 2.42 -28.84
C GLY A 257 -8.41 1.10 -28.78
N TRP A 258 -8.47 0.39 -27.66
CA TRP A 258 -7.88 -0.94 -27.50
C TRP A 258 -8.89 -2.05 -27.81
N GLN A 259 -8.41 -3.18 -28.29
CA GLN A 259 -9.20 -4.40 -28.42
C GLN A 259 -8.92 -5.30 -27.22
N LEU A 260 -9.99 -5.88 -26.64
CA LEU A 260 -9.89 -6.82 -25.52
C LEU A 260 -10.21 -8.24 -25.96
N ASN A 261 -9.31 -9.17 -25.65
CA ASN A 261 -9.53 -10.60 -25.81
C ASN A 261 -8.97 -11.35 -24.60
N GLN A 262 -9.80 -12.03 -23.83
CA GLN A 262 -9.41 -12.88 -22.68
C GLN A 262 -8.41 -12.21 -21.70
N GLY A 263 -8.63 -10.93 -21.37
CA GLY A 263 -7.74 -10.18 -20.46
C GLY A 263 -6.48 -9.63 -21.12
N ILE A 264 -6.35 -9.79 -22.43
CA ILE A 264 -5.26 -9.21 -23.24
C ILE A 264 -5.81 -8.01 -23.98
N LEU A 265 -5.22 -6.85 -23.73
CA LEU A 265 -5.45 -5.62 -24.47
C LEU A 265 -4.44 -5.50 -25.61
N THR A 266 -4.91 -5.24 -26.82
CA THR A 266 -4.08 -5.01 -27.99
C THR A 266 -4.40 -3.67 -28.64
N TYR A 267 -3.39 -2.96 -29.08
CA TYR A 267 -3.51 -1.68 -29.74
C TYR A 267 -2.71 -1.69 -31.05
N SER A 268 -3.34 -1.29 -32.14
CA SER A 268 -2.71 -1.09 -33.46
C SER A 268 -2.68 0.39 -33.79
N PRO A 269 -1.52 1.01 -34.01
CA PRO A 269 -1.44 2.41 -34.43
C PRO A 269 -2.14 2.62 -35.78
N PRO A 270 -2.95 3.71 -35.94
CA PRO A 270 -3.72 3.92 -37.16
C PRO A 270 -2.88 4.25 -38.42
N GLU A 271 -1.61 4.62 -38.28
CA GLU A 271 -0.73 5.07 -39.38
C GLU A 271 0.27 4.03 -39.87
N SER A 272 0.28 2.80 -39.32
CA SER A 272 1.21 1.76 -39.77
C SER A 272 0.67 1.04 -40.99
N SER A 273 1.45 1.06 -42.08
CA SER A 273 1.23 0.17 -43.23
C SER A 273 1.17 -1.28 -42.76
N ALA A 274 0.28 -2.06 -43.33
CA ALA A 274 -0.12 -3.40 -42.87
C ALA A 274 1.02 -4.45 -42.70
N GLU A 275 2.25 -4.14 -43.07
CA GLU A 275 3.39 -5.05 -43.02
C GLU A 275 4.37 -4.86 -41.84
N GLU A 276 4.29 -3.74 -41.08
CA GLU A 276 5.20 -3.46 -39.93
C GLU A 276 4.52 -2.90 -38.66
N SER A 277 3.21 -3.09 -38.48
CA SER A 277 2.58 -2.61 -37.27
C SER A 277 2.96 -3.48 -36.06
N SER A 278 3.89 -2.99 -35.25
CA SER A 278 4.17 -3.60 -33.95
C SER A 278 2.95 -3.50 -33.05
N LEU A 279 2.22 -4.60 -32.94
CA LEU A 279 1.06 -4.72 -32.05
C LEU A 279 1.51 -4.53 -30.60
N VAL A 280 0.95 -3.53 -29.93
CA VAL A 280 1.22 -3.29 -28.49
C VAL A 280 0.28 -4.14 -27.66
N GLU A 281 0.83 -4.93 -26.75
CA GLU A 281 0.06 -5.85 -25.90
C GLU A 281 0.20 -5.50 -24.41
N VAL A 282 -0.91 -5.47 -23.68
CA VAL A 282 -0.95 -5.41 -22.22
C VAL A 282 -1.77 -6.58 -21.70
N ARG A 283 -1.14 -7.45 -20.89
CA ARG A 283 -1.86 -8.55 -20.21
C ARG A 283 -2.29 -8.13 -18.84
N CYS A 284 -3.60 -8.29 -18.56
CA CYS A 284 -4.26 -7.84 -17.34
C CYS A 284 -4.58 -9.04 -16.44
N TYR A 285 -4.27 -8.93 -15.15
CA TYR A 285 -4.47 -9.98 -14.15
C TYR A 285 -5.11 -9.39 -12.90
N SER A 286 -6.04 -10.13 -12.29
CA SER A 286 -6.59 -9.80 -10.97
C SER A 286 -6.08 -10.70 -9.85
N ASP A 287 -5.25 -11.68 -10.16
CA ASP A 287 -4.78 -12.74 -9.27
C ASP A 287 -3.25 -12.97 -9.31
N ALA A 288 -2.51 -12.09 -9.97
CA ALA A 288 -1.06 -12.25 -10.19
C ALA A 288 -0.22 -11.07 -9.69
N PHE A 289 -0.69 -10.33 -8.68
CA PHE A 289 0.01 -9.13 -8.19
C PHE A 289 1.45 -9.42 -7.74
N SER A 290 1.65 -10.48 -6.95
CA SER A 290 2.99 -10.86 -6.45
C SER A 290 3.92 -11.28 -7.58
N ASP A 291 3.42 -12.07 -8.53
CA ASP A 291 4.21 -12.52 -9.69
C ASP A 291 4.60 -11.35 -10.59
N ILE A 292 3.65 -10.43 -10.86
CA ILE A 292 3.92 -9.22 -11.66
C ILE A 292 5.00 -8.36 -11.00
N LEU A 293 4.90 -8.10 -9.69
CA LEU A 293 5.91 -7.33 -8.97
C LEU A 293 7.27 -8.05 -8.98
N TYR A 294 7.28 -9.35 -8.75
CA TYR A 294 8.52 -10.12 -8.68
C TYR A 294 9.29 -10.09 -10.01
N TYR A 295 8.60 -10.35 -11.11
CA TYR A 295 9.23 -10.49 -12.43
C TYR A 295 9.37 -9.17 -13.19
N SER A 296 8.76 -8.07 -12.74
CA SER A 296 8.93 -6.78 -13.42
C SER A 296 10.32 -6.19 -13.20
N THR A 297 10.84 -5.50 -14.22
CA THR A 297 12.08 -4.73 -14.15
C THR A 297 11.82 -3.29 -13.72
N LEU A 298 10.67 -2.72 -14.12
CA LEU A 298 10.23 -1.36 -13.82
C LEU A 298 8.74 -1.37 -13.52
N VAL A 299 8.29 -0.41 -12.73
CA VAL A 299 6.87 -0.24 -12.39
C VAL A 299 6.39 1.14 -12.81
N ILE A 300 5.29 1.21 -13.55
CA ILE A 300 4.50 2.44 -13.73
C ILE A 300 3.43 2.41 -12.64
N GLY A 301 3.61 3.24 -11.60
CA GLY A 301 2.83 3.18 -10.37
C GLY A 301 1.96 4.41 -10.14
N MET A 302 0.65 4.22 -9.97
CA MET A 302 -0.30 5.23 -9.51
C MET A 302 -1.08 4.69 -8.30
N ALA A 303 -0.33 4.21 -7.29
CA ALA A 303 -0.85 3.52 -6.11
C ALA A 303 -0.01 3.88 -4.88
N GLY A 304 -0.55 3.66 -3.68
CA GLY A 304 0.19 3.84 -2.43
C GLY A 304 1.03 2.61 -2.08
N LEU A 305 0.46 1.71 -1.25
CA LEU A 305 1.18 0.53 -0.74
C LEU A 305 1.83 -0.33 -1.82
N ALA A 306 1.17 -0.50 -2.98
CA ALA A 306 1.72 -1.33 -4.06
C ALA A 306 3.05 -0.77 -4.62
N VAL A 307 3.20 0.57 -4.67
CA VAL A 307 4.45 1.23 -5.02
C VAL A 307 5.50 1.06 -3.93
N ASP A 308 5.12 1.21 -2.65
CA ASP A 308 6.04 0.98 -1.53
C ASP A 308 6.62 -0.45 -1.56
N LEU A 309 5.77 -1.45 -1.86
CA LEU A 309 6.20 -2.85 -2.00
C LEU A 309 7.16 -3.04 -3.18
N ALA A 310 6.88 -2.41 -4.32
CA ALA A 310 7.76 -2.46 -5.49
C ALA A 310 9.13 -1.81 -5.18
N VAL A 311 9.16 -0.66 -4.51
CA VAL A 311 10.40 -0.01 -4.06
C VAL A 311 11.16 -0.89 -3.08
N ALA A 312 10.47 -1.49 -2.08
CA ALA A 312 11.08 -2.41 -1.13
C ALA A 312 11.76 -3.61 -1.81
N MET A 313 11.22 -4.04 -2.96
CA MET A 313 11.82 -5.08 -3.81
C MET A 313 12.92 -4.55 -4.74
N GLY A 314 13.34 -3.30 -4.59
CA GLY A 314 14.40 -2.69 -5.38
C GLY A 314 14.00 -2.29 -6.80
N LYS A 315 12.71 -2.14 -7.10
CA LYS A 315 12.25 -1.76 -8.44
C LYS A 315 12.26 -0.23 -8.61
N PRO A 316 12.68 0.28 -9.77
CA PRO A 316 12.46 1.67 -10.15
C PRO A 316 10.98 1.92 -10.46
N ILE A 317 10.49 3.09 -10.10
CA ILE A 317 9.10 3.50 -10.26
C ILE A 317 9.03 4.77 -11.12
N ILE A 318 8.20 4.76 -12.14
CA ILE A 318 7.76 5.96 -12.85
C ILE A 318 6.32 6.27 -12.43
N GLN A 319 6.11 7.50 -11.98
CA GLN A 319 4.81 8.00 -11.55
C GLN A 319 4.37 9.15 -12.45
N ILE A 320 3.10 9.16 -12.82
CA ILE A 320 2.46 10.31 -13.50
C ILE A 320 1.28 10.77 -12.64
N PRO A 321 1.14 12.08 -12.34
CA PRO A 321 0.00 12.56 -11.60
C PRO A 321 -1.31 12.37 -12.37
N GLY A 322 -2.35 11.91 -11.67
CA GLY A 322 -3.70 11.78 -12.16
C GLY A 322 -4.62 12.90 -11.65
N GLU A 323 -5.91 12.80 -11.92
CA GLU A 323 -6.91 13.78 -11.49
C GLU A 323 -7.36 13.61 -10.04
N GLY A 324 -6.97 12.56 -9.38
CA GLY A 324 -7.22 12.34 -7.96
C GLY A 324 -8.68 12.08 -7.60
N PRO A 325 -9.02 11.93 -6.34
CA PRO A 325 -8.48 12.61 -5.16
C PRO A 325 -7.21 12.04 -4.55
N GLN A 326 -6.81 10.81 -4.87
CA GLN A 326 -5.69 10.15 -4.19
C GLN A 326 -4.37 10.34 -4.92
N PHE A 327 -4.30 10.10 -6.23
CA PHE A 327 -3.05 10.15 -6.98
C PHE A 327 -2.86 11.51 -7.67
N THR A 328 -2.83 12.58 -6.87
CA THR A 328 -2.44 13.93 -7.31
C THR A 328 -0.92 14.08 -7.33
N TYR A 329 -0.42 15.19 -7.92
CA TYR A 329 1.01 15.52 -7.83
C TYR A 329 1.53 15.56 -6.38
N GLN A 330 0.76 16.14 -5.47
CA GLN A 330 1.16 16.21 -4.05
C GLN A 330 1.35 14.82 -3.43
N PHE A 331 0.49 13.87 -3.78
CA PHE A 331 0.64 12.49 -3.31
C PHE A 331 1.85 11.80 -3.97
N ALA A 332 1.99 11.92 -5.28
CA ALA A 332 3.11 11.32 -6.02
C ALA A 332 4.46 11.89 -5.56
N GLU A 333 4.54 13.19 -5.32
CA GLU A 333 5.73 13.88 -4.80
C GLU A 333 6.08 13.41 -3.38
N ALA A 334 5.08 13.33 -2.48
CA ALA A 334 5.29 12.80 -1.14
C ALA A 334 5.79 11.35 -1.19
N GLN A 335 5.24 10.52 -2.08
CA GLN A 335 5.69 9.15 -2.28
C GLN A 335 7.11 9.09 -2.85
N THR A 336 7.50 10.03 -3.72
CA THR A 336 8.90 10.15 -4.19
C THR A 336 9.85 10.43 -3.01
N ARG A 337 9.51 11.32 -2.10
CA ARG A 337 10.33 11.57 -0.88
C ARG A 337 10.44 10.31 -0.02
N LEU A 338 9.34 9.57 0.15
CA LEU A 338 9.35 8.31 0.89
C LEU A 338 10.23 7.25 0.22
N SER A 339 10.11 7.11 -1.10
CA SER A 339 10.78 6.08 -1.90
C SER A 339 12.24 6.40 -2.25
N GLY A 340 12.65 7.67 -2.05
CA GLY A 340 14.00 8.12 -2.40
C GLY A 340 14.28 8.05 -3.91
N ILE A 341 15.48 7.62 -4.26
CA ILE A 341 15.90 7.58 -5.67
C ILE A 341 15.08 6.61 -6.54
N SER A 342 14.41 5.63 -5.94
CA SER A 342 13.66 4.61 -6.70
C SER A 342 12.39 5.13 -7.35
N ALA A 343 11.82 6.26 -6.93
CA ALA A 343 10.61 6.81 -7.53
C ALA A 343 10.86 8.14 -8.22
N GLN A 344 10.38 8.25 -9.45
CA GLN A 344 10.47 9.45 -10.28
C GLN A 344 9.06 9.88 -10.68
N THR A 345 8.66 11.09 -10.26
CA THR A 345 7.36 11.69 -10.65
C THR A 345 7.55 12.60 -11.85
N ILE A 346 6.88 12.31 -12.94
CA ILE A 346 6.94 13.06 -14.19
C ILE A 346 5.74 13.97 -14.31
N GLY A 347 5.98 15.29 -14.33
CA GLY A 347 4.93 16.31 -14.36
C GLY A 347 4.48 16.74 -12.95
N THR A 348 3.88 17.94 -12.89
CA THR A 348 3.40 18.60 -11.66
C THR A 348 1.90 18.83 -11.63
N LYS A 349 1.20 18.39 -12.68
CA LYS A 349 -0.25 18.52 -12.89
C LYS A 349 -0.76 17.19 -13.46
N PRO A 350 -2.09 16.97 -13.52
CA PRO A 350 -2.64 15.81 -14.21
C PRO A 350 -2.01 15.65 -15.60
N ALA A 351 -1.68 14.41 -15.95
CA ALA A 351 -0.87 14.10 -17.12
C ALA A 351 -1.52 14.62 -18.42
N THR A 352 -0.72 15.33 -19.20
CA THR A 352 -1.05 15.79 -20.57
C THR A 352 -0.29 14.92 -21.57
N PRO A 353 -0.62 14.97 -22.88
CA PRO A 353 0.13 14.24 -23.90
C PRO A 353 1.65 14.52 -23.85
N GLU A 354 2.07 15.76 -23.56
CA GLU A 354 3.47 16.14 -23.42
C GLU A 354 4.13 15.47 -22.22
N ILE A 355 3.43 15.39 -21.06
CA ILE A 355 3.91 14.70 -19.87
C ILE A 355 4.03 13.19 -20.16
N LEU A 356 3.06 12.60 -20.87
CA LEU A 356 3.13 11.18 -21.26
C LEU A 356 4.32 10.88 -22.16
N LYS A 357 4.63 11.75 -23.15
CA LYS A 357 5.84 11.64 -23.98
C LYS A 357 7.13 11.75 -23.16
N GLN A 358 7.18 12.64 -22.18
CA GLN A 358 8.33 12.76 -21.27
C GLN A 358 8.47 11.50 -20.40
N ALA A 359 7.37 10.99 -19.87
CA ALA A 359 7.36 9.77 -19.07
C ALA A 359 7.79 8.55 -19.90
N ALA A 360 7.36 8.44 -21.15
CA ALA A 360 7.77 7.37 -22.06
C ALA A 360 9.29 7.37 -22.28
N LYS A 361 9.90 8.51 -22.57
CA LYS A 361 11.37 8.64 -22.67
C LYS A 361 12.06 8.24 -21.36
N ARG A 362 11.52 8.70 -20.22
CA ARG A 362 12.09 8.37 -18.90
C ARG A 362 12.03 6.87 -18.61
N VAL A 363 10.98 6.16 -19.05
CA VAL A 363 10.90 4.69 -18.93
C VAL A 363 12.04 4.03 -19.68
N VAL A 364 12.30 4.42 -20.94
CA VAL A 364 13.41 3.86 -21.76
C VAL A 364 14.76 4.17 -21.11
N GLU A 365 15.05 5.44 -20.81
CA GLU A 365 16.28 5.87 -20.15
C GLU A 365 16.52 5.12 -18.83
N THR A 366 15.47 4.88 -18.05
CA THR A 366 15.56 4.16 -16.76
C THR A 366 15.93 2.69 -16.97
N LEU A 367 15.38 2.03 -17.98
CA LEU A 367 15.66 0.62 -18.27
C LEU A 367 17.05 0.40 -18.88
N GLU A 368 17.60 1.41 -19.56
CA GLU A 368 18.95 1.39 -20.14
C GLU A 368 20.05 1.76 -19.12
N ASP A 369 19.69 2.41 -17.99
CA ASP A 369 20.63 2.81 -16.95
C ASP A 369 20.83 1.69 -15.91
N SER A 370 21.77 0.79 -16.21
CA SER A 370 22.12 -0.33 -15.32
C SER A 370 22.61 0.12 -13.93
N ASP A 371 23.31 1.26 -13.84
CA ASP A 371 23.83 1.81 -12.59
C ASP A 371 22.67 2.32 -11.72
N TYR A 372 21.69 2.97 -12.32
CA TYR A 372 20.50 3.41 -11.61
C TYR A 372 19.66 2.21 -11.14
N LEU A 373 19.49 1.19 -11.98
CA LEU A 373 18.81 -0.05 -11.57
C LEU A 373 19.51 -0.72 -10.38
N ALA A 374 20.84 -0.76 -10.38
CA ALA A 374 21.62 -1.28 -9.25
C ALA A 374 21.43 -0.44 -7.98
N LYS A 375 21.42 0.90 -8.10
CA LYS A 375 21.12 1.79 -6.96
C LYS A 375 19.72 1.61 -6.40
N CYS A 376 18.70 1.38 -7.23
CA CYS A 376 17.34 1.08 -6.78
C CYS A 376 17.26 -0.21 -5.96
N LYS A 377 18.02 -1.25 -6.34
CA LYS A 377 18.09 -2.52 -5.58
C LYS A 377 18.65 -2.34 -4.16
N VAL A 378 19.55 -1.38 -3.97
CA VAL A 378 20.10 -1.04 -2.64
C VAL A 378 19.13 -0.14 -1.87
N ASN A 379 18.59 0.90 -2.53
CA ASN A 379 17.72 1.89 -1.91
C ASN A 379 16.44 1.28 -1.30
N GLY A 380 15.85 0.27 -1.94
CA GLY A 380 14.61 -0.35 -1.45
C GLY A 380 14.72 -0.93 -0.03
N PRO A 381 15.64 -1.87 0.22
CA PRO A 381 15.89 -2.39 1.56
C PRO A 381 16.37 -1.34 2.58
N GLU A 382 17.12 -0.32 2.17
CA GLU A 382 17.51 0.79 3.05
C GLU A 382 16.31 1.62 3.52
N ARG A 383 15.34 1.84 2.63
CA ARG A 383 14.13 2.63 2.92
C ARG A 383 13.10 1.86 3.74
N PHE A 384 12.82 0.63 3.37
CA PHE A 384 11.70 -0.13 3.92
C PHE A 384 12.11 -1.35 4.75
N GLY A 385 13.39 -1.69 4.74
CA GLY A 385 13.94 -2.85 5.43
C GLY A 385 13.65 -4.18 4.73
N PRO A 386 14.21 -5.26 5.29
CA PRO A 386 14.00 -6.61 4.75
C PRO A 386 12.60 -7.15 5.09
N PRO A 387 12.12 -8.19 4.40
CA PRO A 387 10.97 -8.98 4.81
C PRO A 387 11.07 -9.52 6.25
N GLY A 388 10.01 -10.12 6.78
CA GLY A 388 9.92 -10.65 8.13
C GLY A 388 9.26 -9.71 9.14
N ALA A 389 8.57 -8.66 8.67
CA ALA A 389 7.89 -7.70 9.53
C ALA A 389 6.77 -8.34 10.35
N SER A 390 5.96 -9.21 9.74
CA SER A 390 4.87 -9.92 10.42
C SER A 390 5.40 -10.78 11.55
N GLU A 391 6.50 -11.49 11.32
CA GLU A 391 7.11 -12.35 12.33
C GLU A 391 7.74 -11.54 13.47
N ARG A 392 8.47 -10.47 13.17
CA ARG A 392 9.04 -9.57 14.20
C ARG A 392 7.99 -9.04 15.14
N ILE A 393 6.85 -8.57 14.58
CA ILE A 393 5.74 -8.03 15.39
C ILE A 393 5.03 -9.16 16.13
N ALA A 394 4.71 -10.28 15.48
CA ALA A 394 4.02 -11.42 16.08
C ALA A 394 4.79 -12.01 17.27
N ARG A 395 6.10 -12.27 17.11
CA ARG A 395 6.96 -12.76 18.21
C ARG A 395 7.02 -11.77 19.38
N PHE A 396 7.07 -10.47 19.10
CA PHE A 396 7.01 -9.48 20.17
C PHE A 396 5.68 -9.51 20.93
N LEU A 397 4.55 -9.68 20.24
CA LEU A 397 3.24 -9.82 20.88
C LEU A 397 3.17 -11.09 21.75
N LEU A 398 3.67 -12.23 21.25
CA LEU A 398 3.73 -13.50 22.02
C LEU A 398 4.59 -13.34 23.27
N ASN A 399 5.79 -12.81 23.14
CA ASN A 399 6.68 -12.58 24.29
C ASN A 399 6.04 -11.64 25.32
N SER A 400 5.28 -10.63 24.88
CA SER A 400 4.55 -9.71 25.78
C SER A 400 3.42 -10.38 26.54
N LEU A 401 2.90 -11.51 26.04
CA LEU A 401 1.87 -12.32 26.69
C LEU A 401 2.46 -13.41 27.60
N GLY A 402 3.80 -13.58 27.59
CA GLY A 402 4.47 -14.69 28.29
C GLY A 402 4.31 -16.03 27.57
N GLU A 403 3.89 -16.03 26.33
CA GLU A 403 3.85 -17.21 25.44
C GLU A 403 5.22 -17.29 24.75
N THR A 404 6.10 -18.13 25.28
CA THR A 404 7.38 -18.50 24.63
C THR A 404 7.19 -19.81 23.89
N GLU A 405 7.87 -19.95 22.74
CA GLU A 405 7.99 -21.22 21.99
C GLU A 405 8.51 -22.38 22.82
#